data_ae67dfe2c3bf9ae22b4b25f76b8faade
#
_entry.id   ae67dfe2c3bf9ae22b4b25f76b8faade
#
_cell.length_a   1.000
_cell.length_b   1.000
_cell.length_c   1.000
_cell.angle_alpha   90.00
_cell.angle_beta   90.00
_cell.angle_gamma   90.00
#
_symmetry.space_group_name_H-M   'P 1'
#
loop_
_entity.id
_entity.type
_entity.pdbx_description
1 polymer ?
#
loop_
_entity_poly.entity_id
_entity_poly.type
_entity_poly.pdbx_seq_one_letter_code
_entity_poly.pdbx_strand_id
1 'polypeptide(L)' 'MTPHKVSFYLYADSEAQVQSLEAALYDFVSGLYKQGYLVTSQKLERAIRNYGDSPFVKRFIDD' A
#
# COMPACT_ATOMS: atom_id res chain seq x y z
N MET A 1 9.38 -10.82 -15.07
CA MET A 1 8.73 -10.51 -13.77
C MET A 1 7.53 -11.41 -13.58
N THR A 2 7.38 -11.94 -12.39
CA THR A 2 6.25 -12.81 -12.04
C THR A 2 5.49 -12.21 -10.87
N PRO A 3 4.18 -12.45 -10.78
CA PRO A 3 3.41 -11.98 -9.64
C PRO A 3 3.79 -12.74 -8.36
N HIS A 4 3.92 -12.02 -7.28
CA HIS A 4 4.21 -12.57 -5.96
C HIS A 4 3.24 -12.04 -4.95
N LYS A 5 2.82 -12.89 -4.02
CA LYS A 5 1.96 -12.49 -2.92
C LYS A 5 2.82 -11.90 -1.80
N VAL A 6 2.35 -10.78 -1.25
CA VAL A 6 2.97 -10.16 -0.07
C VAL A 6 2.04 -10.37 1.12
N SER A 7 2.58 -10.76 2.27
CA SER A 7 1.76 -10.95 3.46
C SER A 7 2.49 -10.41 4.71
N PHE A 8 1.70 -9.80 5.58
CA PHE A 8 2.14 -9.29 6.88
C PHE A 8 0.91 -9.11 7.77
N TYR A 9 1.13 -8.87 9.05
CA TYR A 9 0.03 -8.74 10.00
C TYR A 9 -0.21 -7.29 10.36
N LEU A 10 -1.48 -6.91 10.44
CA LEU A 10 -1.94 -5.60 10.88
C LEU A 10 -3.01 -5.78 11.95
N TYR A 11 -3.11 -4.81 12.84
CA TYR A 11 -4.18 -4.80 13.82
C TYR A 11 -5.48 -4.32 13.17
N ALA A 12 -6.55 -5.06 13.36
CA ALA A 12 -7.86 -4.71 12.85
C ALA A 12 -8.92 -5.27 13.80
N ASP A 13 -10.07 -4.60 13.88
CA ASP A 13 -11.16 -5.03 14.75
C ASP A 13 -12.04 -6.08 14.09
N SER A 14 -12.00 -6.18 12.76
CA SER A 14 -12.85 -7.11 12.01
C SER A 14 -12.23 -7.44 10.67
N GLU A 15 -12.69 -8.54 10.06
CA GLU A 15 -12.28 -8.88 8.70
C GLU A 15 -12.76 -7.85 7.67
N ALA A 16 -13.88 -7.17 7.94
CA ALA A 16 -14.38 -6.12 7.06
C ALA A 16 -13.36 -4.99 6.93
N GLN A 17 -12.69 -4.63 8.02
CA GLN A 17 -11.63 -3.62 7.97
C GLN A 17 -10.44 -4.08 7.14
N VAL A 18 -10.07 -5.35 7.25
CA VAL A 18 -8.98 -5.92 6.45
C VAL A 18 -9.34 -5.90 4.97
N GLN A 19 -10.56 -6.28 4.62
CA GLN A 19 -11.02 -6.26 3.24
C GLN A 19 -11.06 -4.84 2.67
N SER A 20 -11.44 -3.86 3.47
CA SER A 20 -11.41 -2.45 3.06
C SER A 20 -9.99 -1.99 2.76
N LEU A 21 -9.04 -2.39 3.58
CA LEU A 21 -7.63 -2.06 3.33
C LEU A 21 -7.11 -2.73 2.06
N GLU A 22 -7.42 -4.00 1.87
CA GLU A 22 -7.03 -4.71 0.66
C GLU A 22 -7.58 -4.04 -0.60
N ALA A 23 -8.85 -3.63 -0.54
CA ALA A 23 -9.50 -2.93 -1.65
C ALA A 23 -8.81 -1.59 -1.93
N ALA A 24 -8.46 -0.85 -0.88
CA ALA A 24 -7.77 0.43 -1.03
C ALA A 24 -6.40 0.25 -1.67
N LEU A 25 -5.65 -0.76 -1.26
CA LEU A 25 -4.34 -1.06 -1.84
C LEU A 25 -4.47 -1.49 -3.30
N TYR A 26 -5.46 -2.34 -3.59
CA TYR A 26 -5.73 -2.77 -4.95
C TYR A 26 -6.09 -1.58 -5.85
N ASP A 27 -6.98 -0.70 -5.38
CA ASP A 27 -7.40 0.46 -6.14
C ASP A 27 -6.22 1.41 -6.40
N PHE A 28 -5.35 1.58 -5.41
CA PHE A 28 -4.17 2.42 -5.55
C PHE A 28 -3.25 1.90 -6.65
N VAL A 29 -2.91 0.62 -6.60
CA VAL A 29 -2.00 0.01 -7.58
C VAL A 29 -2.67 -0.03 -8.96
N SER A 30 -3.94 -0.42 -9.04
CA SER A 30 -4.69 -0.46 -10.29
C SER A 30 -4.80 0.92 -10.93
N GLY A 31 -5.02 1.95 -10.12
CA GLY A 31 -5.08 3.33 -10.59
C GLY A 31 -3.78 3.76 -11.24
N LEU A 32 -2.65 3.37 -10.66
CA LEU A 32 -1.34 3.67 -11.24
C LEU A 32 -1.14 2.97 -12.59
N TYR A 33 -1.54 1.70 -12.70
CA TYR A 33 -1.48 1.00 -13.98
C TYR A 33 -2.35 1.67 -15.05
N LYS A 34 -3.54 2.13 -14.67
CA LYS A 34 -4.43 2.82 -15.61
C LYS A 34 -3.85 4.14 -16.10
N GLN A 35 -3.01 4.77 -15.29
CA GLN A 35 -2.31 6.00 -15.67
C GLN A 35 -1.03 5.74 -16.48
N GLY A 36 -0.71 4.48 -16.74
CA GLY A 36 0.45 4.10 -17.54
C GLY A 36 1.71 3.82 -16.75
N TYR A 37 1.63 3.77 -15.42
CA TYR A 37 2.80 3.46 -14.59
C TYR A 37 2.96 1.96 -14.43
N LEU A 38 4.20 1.50 -14.49
CA LEU A 38 4.54 0.13 -14.15
C LEU A 38 4.99 0.08 -12.69
N VAL A 39 4.18 -0.55 -11.85
CA VAL A 39 4.47 -0.65 -10.41
C VAL A 39 5.17 -1.97 -10.14
N THR A 40 6.46 -1.89 -9.83
CA THR A 40 7.26 -3.06 -9.41
C THR A 40 7.46 -3.01 -7.90
N SER A 41 7.81 -4.17 -7.32
CA SER A 41 8.09 -4.24 -5.88
C SER A 41 9.19 -3.26 -5.46
N GLN A 42 10.24 -3.14 -6.29
CA GLN A 42 11.34 -2.23 -5.99
C GLN A 42 10.92 -0.76 -6.00
N LYS A 43 10.11 -0.38 -6.97
CA LYS A 43 9.62 1.00 -7.06
C LYS A 43 8.70 1.34 -5.90
N LEU A 44 7.82 0.43 -5.54
CA LEU A 44 6.90 0.63 -4.42
C LEU A 44 7.67 0.67 -3.10
N GLU A 45 8.63 -0.23 -2.90
CA GLU A 45 9.49 -0.21 -1.73
C GLU A 45 10.22 1.13 -1.59
N ARG A 46 10.79 1.62 -2.68
CA ARG A 46 11.51 2.90 -2.67
C ARG A 46 10.59 4.06 -2.32
N ALA A 47 9.37 4.06 -2.86
CA ALA A 47 8.39 5.10 -2.55
C ALA A 47 8.03 5.08 -1.07
N ILE A 48 7.77 3.90 -0.52
CA ILE A 48 7.43 3.75 0.90
C ILE A 48 8.58 4.22 1.78
N ARG A 49 9.81 3.82 1.48
CA ARG A 49 10.98 4.21 2.28
C ARG A 49 11.29 5.70 2.20
N ASN A 50 11.03 6.32 1.04
CA ASN A 50 11.30 7.75 0.85
C ASN A 50 10.22 8.63 1.47
N TYR A 51 8.97 8.21 1.43
CA TYR A 51 7.83 9.03 1.86
C TYR A 51 7.18 8.55 3.14
N GLY A 52 7.36 7.27 3.50
CA GLY A 52 6.76 6.71 4.71
C GLY A 52 7.27 7.33 6.00
N ASP A 53 8.46 7.92 5.97
CA ASP A 53 9.06 8.59 7.12
C ASP A 53 8.63 10.06 7.24
N SER A 54 7.79 10.54 6.33
CA SER A 54 7.38 11.93 6.35
C SER A 54 6.50 12.22 7.57
N PRO A 55 6.57 13.45 8.10
CA PRO A 55 5.71 13.84 9.24
C PRO A 55 4.22 13.74 8.92
N PHE A 56 3.83 13.91 7.65
CA PHE A 56 2.44 13.78 7.23
C PHE A 56 1.92 12.36 7.41
N VAL A 57 2.70 11.36 6.98
CA VAL A 57 2.31 9.96 7.12
C VAL A 57 2.21 9.59 8.60
N LYS A 58 3.19 9.98 9.40
CA LYS A 58 3.20 9.69 10.84
C LYS A 58 2.00 10.32 11.56
N ARG A 59 1.60 11.50 11.13
CA ARG A 59 0.42 12.17 11.67
C ARG A 59 -0.86 11.38 11.42
N PHE A 60 -1.01 10.87 10.21
CA PHE A 60 -2.17 10.04 9.88
C PHE A 60 -2.20 8.76 10.69
N ILE A 61 -1.05 8.16 10.95
CA ILE A 61 -0.96 6.92 11.70
C ILE A 61 -1.25 7.14 13.19
N ASP A 62 -0.80 8.27 13.76
CA ASP A 62 -0.95 8.57 15.18
C ASP A 62 -2.34 9.06 15.55
N ASP A 63 -3.09 9.60 14.61
CA ASP A 63 -4.48 9.99 14.84
C ASP A 63 -5.36 8.73 14.96
#